data_9bec74c746c448669748e80c139ebe2a
#
_entry.id   9bec74c746c448669748e80c139ebe2a
#
_cell.length_a   1.000
_cell.length_b   1.000
_cell.length_c   1.000
_cell.angle_alpha   90.00
_cell.angle_beta   90.00
_cell.angle_gamma   90.00
#
_symmetry.space_group_name_H-M   'P 1'
#
loop_
_entity.id
_entity.type
_entity.pdbx_description
1 polymer ?
#
loop_
_entity_poly.entity_id
_entity_poly.type
_entity_poly.pdbx_seq_one_letter_code
_entity_poly.pdbx_strand_id
1 'polypeptide(L)'
;MNIIGIKRVPNKTIQLASEIDGWLTNNEAELLYLIARRVSPEYSIVEIGSWKGHSTVCLGCGARDGEKAPVFAIDPHSGSPELKKMFGTSINTFDLFWKNIKNAKLENFI
;
A
#
# COMPACT_ATOMS: atom_id res chain seq x y z
N MET A 1 -4.13 -12.06 17.59
CA MET A 1 -3.34 -13.05 18.35
C MET A 1 -1.86 -12.79 18.14
N ASN A 2 -1.10 -12.69 19.22
CA ASN A 2 0.35 -12.63 19.11
C ASN A 2 0.91 -14.06 19.10
N ILE A 3 1.47 -14.43 17.97
CA ILE A 3 2.38 -15.55 17.93
C ILE A 3 3.76 -14.97 18.22
N ILE A 4 4.46 -15.48 19.20
CA ILE A 4 5.74 -15.01 19.77
C ILE A 4 6.49 -14.04 18.85
N GLY A 5 6.50 -12.74 19.20
CA GLY A 5 7.21 -11.70 18.47
C GLY A 5 6.53 -11.18 17.20
N ILE A 6 5.36 -11.68 16.82
CA ILE A 6 4.62 -11.21 15.66
C ILE A 6 3.42 -10.39 16.13
N LYS A 7 3.47 -9.08 15.88
CA LYS A 7 2.33 -8.19 16.14
C LYS A 7 1.31 -8.32 15.02
N ARG A 8 0.04 -8.35 15.39
CA ARG A 8 -1.05 -8.30 14.43
C ARG A 8 -1.09 -6.97 13.71
N VAL A 9 -1.65 -7.00 12.50
CA VAL A 9 -2.00 -5.78 11.79
C VAL A 9 -3.04 -5.00 12.58
N PRO A 10 -2.83 -3.70 12.85
CA PRO A 10 -3.85 -2.90 13.51
C PRO A 10 -5.16 -2.87 12.72
N ASN A 11 -6.28 -2.94 13.41
CA ASN A 11 -7.60 -2.87 12.78
C ASN A 11 -7.77 -1.62 11.93
N LYS A 12 -7.18 -0.51 12.35
CA LYS A 12 -7.21 0.75 11.60
C LYS A 12 -6.55 0.62 10.23
N THR A 13 -5.43 -0.08 10.13
CA THR A 13 -4.75 -0.33 8.86
C THR A 13 -5.62 -1.18 7.94
N ILE A 14 -6.20 -2.25 8.46
CA ILE A 14 -7.09 -3.11 7.68
C ILE A 14 -8.29 -2.32 7.17
N GLN A 15 -8.90 -1.49 8.01
CA GLN A 15 -10.03 -0.65 7.63
C GLN A 15 -9.67 0.34 6.55
N LEU A 16 -8.56 1.08 6.70
CA LEU A 16 -8.09 2.02 5.69
C LEU A 16 -7.85 1.35 4.34
N ALA A 17 -7.18 0.21 4.35
CA ALA A 17 -6.91 -0.54 3.14
C ALA A 17 -8.20 -1.04 2.49
N SER A 18 -9.16 -1.53 3.29
CA SER A 18 -10.42 -2.08 2.77
C SER A 18 -11.29 -1.03 2.08
N GLU A 19 -11.12 0.24 2.39
CA GLU A 19 -11.84 1.36 1.77
C GLU A 19 -11.24 1.77 0.42
N ILE A 20 -10.08 1.24 0.06
CA ILE A 20 -9.40 1.53 -1.20
C ILE A 20 -9.65 0.38 -2.17
N ASP A 21 -10.11 0.71 -3.38
CA ASP A 21 -10.28 -0.29 -4.43
C ASP A 21 -8.97 -1.00 -4.74
N GLY A 22 -9.04 -2.31 -4.86
CA GLY A 22 -7.89 -3.13 -5.18
C GLY A 22 -8.27 -4.61 -5.19
N TRP A 23 -7.30 -5.43 -5.58
CA TRP A 23 -7.53 -6.86 -5.75
C TRP A 23 -6.92 -7.72 -4.65
N LEU A 24 -6.33 -7.10 -3.61
CA LEU A 24 -5.76 -7.83 -2.49
C LEU A 24 -6.85 -8.42 -1.61
N THR A 25 -6.64 -9.66 -1.20
CA THR A 25 -7.40 -10.25 -0.10
C THR A 25 -6.89 -9.67 1.23
N ASN A 26 -7.68 -9.84 2.29
CA ASN A 26 -7.26 -9.41 3.63
C ASN A 26 -5.97 -10.12 4.09
N ASN A 27 -5.81 -11.38 3.74
CA ASN A 27 -4.61 -12.14 4.09
C ASN A 27 -3.37 -11.61 3.36
N GLU A 28 -3.51 -11.26 2.09
CA GLU A 28 -2.43 -10.66 1.32
C GLU A 28 -2.06 -9.27 1.86
N ALA A 29 -3.05 -8.45 2.18
CA ALA A 29 -2.85 -7.14 2.78
C ALA A 29 -2.10 -7.24 4.12
N GLU A 30 -2.50 -8.19 4.97
CA GLU A 30 -1.84 -8.46 6.23
C GLU A 30 -0.40 -8.90 6.04
N LEU A 31 -0.14 -9.77 5.07
CA LEU A 31 1.21 -10.24 4.75
C LEU A 31 2.11 -9.08 4.32
N LEU A 32 1.64 -8.21 3.44
CA LEU A 32 2.39 -7.03 3.00
C LEU A 32 2.76 -6.13 4.17
N TYR A 33 1.82 -5.88 5.07
CA TYR A 33 2.08 -5.09 6.27
C TYR A 33 3.17 -5.74 7.13
N LEU A 34 3.05 -7.03 7.42
CA LEU A 34 3.98 -7.74 8.29
C LEU A 34 5.38 -7.83 7.70
N ILE A 35 5.50 -8.04 6.40
CA ILE A 35 6.81 -8.05 5.71
C ILE A 35 7.42 -6.64 5.74
N ALA A 36 6.65 -5.62 5.41
CA ALA A 36 7.14 -4.24 5.39
C ALA A 36 7.66 -3.79 6.75
N ARG A 37 7.05 -4.24 7.85
CA ARG A 37 7.51 -3.94 9.20
C ARG A 37 8.94 -4.37 9.49
N ARG A 38 9.41 -5.40 8.80
CA ARG A 38 10.71 -6.05 9.05
C ARG A 38 11.82 -5.54 8.15
N VAL A 39 11.50 -4.75 7.14
CA VAL A 39 12.52 -4.23 6.24
C VAL A 39 13.35 -3.18 6.98
N SER A 40 14.67 -3.42 7.03
CA SER A 40 15.60 -2.48 7.64
C SER A 40 15.62 -1.15 6.89
N PRO A 41 15.81 -0.01 7.60
CA PRO A 41 15.90 1.31 6.95
C PRO A 41 17.11 1.47 6.04
N GLU A 42 18.06 0.53 6.06
CA GLU A 42 19.16 0.47 5.10
C GLU A 42 18.70 0.07 3.70
N TYR A 43 17.52 -0.53 3.60
CA TYR A 43 16.93 -0.97 2.34
C TYR A 43 15.71 -0.13 2.01
N SER A 44 15.15 -0.38 0.86
CA SER A 44 13.93 0.28 0.39
C SER A 44 12.88 -0.76 0.02
N ILE A 45 11.63 -0.37 0.20
CA ILE A 45 10.50 -1.13 -0.32
C ILE A 45 10.11 -0.47 -1.63
N VAL A 46 10.09 -1.22 -2.71
CA VAL A 46 9.71 -0.72 -4.03
C VAL A 46 8.47 -1.45 -4.50
N GLU A 47 7.43 -0.71 -4.79
CA GLU A 47 6.19 -1.24 -5.35
C GLU A 47 6.06 -0.79 -6.79
N ILE A 48 5.82 -1.74 -7.69
CA ILE A 48 5.54 -1.47 -9.09
C ILE A 48 4.06 -1.78 -9.34
N GLY A 49 3.30 -0.77 -9.78
CA GLY A 49 1.87 -0.89 -9.97
C GLY A 49 1.08 -0.54 -8.70
N SER A 50 1.09 0.72 -8.32
CA SER A 50 0.45 1.19 -7.08
C SER A 50 -1.06 1.34 -7.20
N TRP A 51 -1.58 1.57 -8.42
CA TRP A 51 -2.99 1.79 -8.70
C TRP A 51 -3.54 2.91 -7.80
N LYS A 52 -4.58 2.65 -7.04
CA LYS A 52 -5.19 3.61 -6.12
C LYS A 52 -4.56 3.62 -4.73
N GLY A 53 -3.54 2.79 -4.49
CA GLY A 53 -2.77 2.79 -3.25
C GLY A 53 -3.20 1.75 -2.21
N HIS A 54 -4.00 0.76 -2.57
CA HIS A 54 -4.46 -0.27 -1.63
C HIS A 54 -3.26 -1.01 -1.00
N SER A 55 -2.43 -1.63 -1.81
CA SER A 55 -1.22 -2.32 -1.34
C SER A 55 -0.19 -1.33 -0.78
N THR A 56 -0.10 -0.14 -1.37
CA THR A 56 0.81 0.91 -0.91
C THR A 56 0.54 1.30 0.53
N VAL A 57 -0.73 1.44 0.91
CA VAL A 57 -1.12 1.74 2.30
C VAL A 57 -0.71 0.61 3.24
N CYS A 58 -0.86 -0.64 2.83
CA CYS A 58 -0.42 -1.78 3.64
C CYS A 58 1.09 -1.75 3.87
N LEU A 59 1.86 -1.54 2.81
CA LEU A 59 3.33 -1.45 2.88
C LEU A 59 3.76 -0.24 3.72
N GLY A 60 3.17 0.91 3.46
CA GLY A 60 3.50 2.16 4.16
C GLY A 60 3.18 2.11 5.64
N CYS A 61 2.03 1.59 6.01
CA CYS A 61 1.67 1.41 7.41
C CYS A 61 2.60 0.42 8.12
N GLY A 62 2.94 -0.69 7.44
CA GLY A 62 3.89 -1.65 7.96
C GLY A 62 5.26 -1.04 8.21
N ALA A 63 5.80 -0.33 7.23
CA ALA A 63 7.09 0.34 7.36
C ALA A 63 7.07 1.39 8.48
N ARG A 64 6.04 2.22 8.53
CA ARG A 64 5.89 3.24 9.58
C ARG A 64 5.86 2.64 10.98
N ASP A 65 5.15 1.54 11.15
CA ASP A 65 4.97 0.89 12.45
C ASP A 65 6.15 -0.01 12.83
N GLY A 66 7.06 -0.27 11.91
CA GLY A 66 8.23 -1.13 12.10
C GLY A 66 9.54 -0.38 12.01
N GLU A 67 10.43 -0.87 11.14
CA GLU A 67 11.80 -0.39 11.01
C GLU A 67 11.92 0.90 10.18
N LYS A 68 10.82 1.37 9.60
CA LYS A 68 10.73 2.64 8.87
C LYS A 68 11.57 2.68 7.59
N ALA A 69 11.65 1.57 6.87
CA ALA A 69 12.24 1.56 5.53
C ALA A 69 11.43 2.49 4.60
N PRO A 70 12.08 3.25 3.72
CA PRO A 70 11.38 4.09 2.76
C PRO A 70 10.60 3.25 1.74
N VAL A 71 9.43 3.72 1.36
CA VAL A 71 8.58 3.07 0.37
C VAL A 71 8.52 3.92 -0.89
N PHE A 72 8.85 3.31 -2.02
CA PHE A 72 8.78 3.95 -3.33
C PHE A 72 7.68 3.28 -4.15
N ALA A 73 6.66 4.03 -4.50
CA ALA A 73 5.54 3.56 -5.29
C ALA A 73 5.69 4.05 -6.74
N ILE A 74 5.73 3.13 -7.68
CA ILE A 74 5.95 3.43 -9.10
C ILE A 74 4.72 3.01 -9.88
N ASP A 75 4.04 3.98 -10.49
CA ASP A 75 2.87 3.75 -11.33
C ASP A 75 2.70 4.95 -12.27
N PRO A 76 2.45 4.75 -13.57
CA PRO A 76 2.13 5.84 -14.47
C PRO A 76 0.75 6.46 -14.19
N HIS A 77 -0.09 5.80 -13.41
CA HIS A 77 -1.46 6.20 -13.05
C HIS A 77 -2.40 6.39 -14.25
N SER A 78 -2.02 5.84 -15.38
CA SER A 78 -2.82 5.88 -16.62
C SER A 78 -3.47 4.52 -16.94
N GLY A 79 -3.28 3.54 -16.07
CA GLY A 79 -3.80 2.18 -16.24
C GLY A 79 -2.91 1.30 -17.13
N SER A 80 -3.11 -0.01 -17.01
CA SER A 80 -2.51 -0.98 -17.90
C SER A 80 -3.29 -1.05 -19.22
N PRO A 81 -2.76 -1.70 -20.27
CA PRO A 81 -3.53 -1.94 -21.48
C PRO A 81 -4.87 -2.63 -21.23
N GLU A 82 -4.90 -3.57 -20.28
CA GLU A 82 -6.12 -4.29 -19.89
C GLU A 82 -7.13 -3.36 -19.23
N LEU A 83 -6.67 -2.50 -18.32
CA LEU A 83 -7.53 -1.53 -17.65
C LEU A 83 -8.07 -0.48 -18.60
N LYS A 84 -7.25 -0.01 -19.55
CA LYS A 84 -7.69 0.91 -20.61
C LYS A 84 -8.76 0.26 -21.47
N LYS A 85 -8.64 -1.03 -21.74
CA LYS A 85 -9.63 -1.80 -22.51
C LYS A 85 -10.95 -1.94 -21.76
N MET A 86 -10.91 -2.10 -20.43
CA MET A 86 -12.10 -2.24 -19.58
C MET A 86 -12.80 -0.91 -19.30
N PHE A 87 -12.05 0.16 -19.05
CA PHE A 87 -12.56 1.44 -18.55
C PHE A 87 -12.38 2.60 -19.51
N GLY A 88 -11.78 2.39 -20.69
CA GLY A 88 -11.49 3.44 -21.66
C GLY A 88 -10.13 4.08 -21.47
N THR A 89 -9.82 5.12 -22.27
CA THR A 89 -8.49 5.73 -22.34
C THR A 89 -8.23 6.83 -21.32
N SER A 90 -9.25 7.28 -20.55
CA SER A 90 -9.15 8.41 -19.63
C SER A 90 -8.94 7.99 -18.17
N ILE A 91 -8.15 6.93 -17.94
CA ILE A 91 -7.82 6.47 -16.59
C ILE A 91 -6.75 7.38 -16.00
N ASN A 92 -7.05 7.96 -14.86
CA ASN A 92 -6.10 8.74 -14.06
C ASN A 92 -6.34 8.44 -12.57
N THR A 93 -5.40 7.75 -11.95
CA THR A 93 -5.50 7.37 -10.55
C THR A 93 -4.57 8.17 -9.64
N PHE A 94 -3.83 9.14 -10.19
CA PHE A 94 -2.81 9.86 -9.42
C PHE A 94 -3.41 10.63 -8.23
N ASP A 95 -4.45 11.43 -8.48
CA ASP A 95 -5.06 12.24 -7.42
C ASP A 95 -5.72 11.36 -6.36
N LEU A 96 -6.37 10.29 -6.77
CA LEU A 96 -7.00 9.35 -5.86
C LEU A 96 -5.96 8.58 -5.04
N PHE A 97 -4.84 8.20 -5.67
CA PHE A 97 -3.72 7.58 -4.97
C PHE A 97 -3.22 8.50 -3.85
N TRP A 98 -2.91 9.75 -4.17
CA TRP A 98 -2.42 10.70 -3.17
C TRP A 98 -3.45 10.99 -2.08
N LYS A 99 -4.72 11.08 -2.43
CA LYS A 99 -5.79 11.22 -1.44
C LYS A 99 -5.76 10.05 -0.44
N ASN A 100 -5.63 8.83 -0.92
CA ASN A 100 -5.58 7.65 -0.07
C ASN A 100 -4.33 7.60 0.80
N ILE A 101 -3.17 7.99 0.25
CA ILE A 101 -1.92 8.10 0.99
C ILE A 101 -2.04 9.13 2.13
N LYS A 102 -2.60 10.29 1.85
CA LYS A 102 -2.81 11.35 2.86
C LYS A 102 -3.81 10.92 3.92
N ASN A 103 -4.89 10.24 3.54
CA ASN A 103 -5.87 9.71 4.49
C ASN A 103 -5.24 8.72 5.47
N ALA A 104 -4.25 7.98 5.02
CA ALA A 104 -3.49 7.05 5.86
C ALA A 104 -2.34 7.73 6.62
N LYS A 105 -2.14 9.03 6.42
CA LYS A 105 -1.04 9.83 7.03
C LYS A 105 0.34 9.29 6.66
N LEU A 106 0.50 8.91 5.41
CA LEU A 106 1.74 8.31 4.88
C LEU A 106 2.51 9.22 3.92
N GLU A 107 2.10 10.46 3.73
CA GLU A 107 2.71 11.37 2.77
C GLU A 107 4.20 11.62 3.01
N ASN A 108 4.68 11.41 4.23
CA ASN A 108 6.10 11.56 4.56
C ASN A 108 6.88 10.24 4.47
N PHE A 109 6.21 9.14 4.14
CA PHE A 109 6.83 7.79 4.08
C PHE A 109 6.85 7.21 2.67
N ILE A 110 6.09 7.77 1.76
CA ILE A 110 5.92 7.27 0.39
C ILE A 110 6.59 8.22 -0.60
#